data_77b97e3bb900b3e4c3d74d491c83f316
#
_entry.id   77b97e3bb900b3e4c3d74d491c83f316
#
_cell.length_a   1.000
_cell.length_b   1.000
_cell.length_c   1.000
_cell.angle_alpha   90.00
_cell.angle_beta   90.00
_cell.angle_gamma   90.00
#
_symmetry.space_group_name_H-M   'P 1'
#
loop_
_entity.id
_entity.type
_entity.pdbx_description
1 polymer ?
#
loop_
_entity_poly.entity_id
_entity_poly.type
_entity_poly.pdbx_seq_one_letter_code
_entity_poly.pdbx_strand_id
1 'polypeptide(L)'
;MFEGVDKKIYSSVSVDDVKESKKAVDCLCEYGHEKIVMLAAQPWDESISGLRVQGYKKALEERQIPINENLIRYTFQEETAFTMENGYKLMKELLESDEEFTAVYAISDSMAIGASKAILESGKKIPEDYSVMGFDGLDIAYYYNPSISTIRQPVEDMAKETSKILFDLIENNADNRHKIFDGELVVRQSVVRLNK
;
A
#
# COMPACT_ATOMS: atom_id res chain seq x y z
N MET A 1 12.01 6.70 0.94
CA MET A 1 12.24 7.92 0.12
C MET A 1 11.82 9.10 0.95
N PHE A 2 12.56 10.18 0.91
CA PHE A 2 12.28 11.35 1.74
C PHE A 2 11.39 12.31 0.94
N GLU A 3 10.07 12.18 1.09
CA GLU A 3 9.13 13.21 0.65
C GLU A 3 9.13 14.33 1.68
N GLY A 4 9.00 15.57 1.23
CA GLY A 4 9.21 16.76 2.09
C GLY A 4 10.60 17.38 1.96
N VAL A 5 11.50 16.76 1.19
CA VAL A 5 12.81 17.33 0.93
C VAL A 5 12.70 18.40 -0.17
N ASP A 6 13.34 19.55 0.05
CA ASP A 6 13.38 20.64 -0.93
C ASP A 6 13.91 20.10 -2.28
N LYS A 7 13.01 20.01 -3.26
CA LYS A 7 13.31 19.51 -4.62
C LYS A 7 14.46 20.23 -5.33
N LYS A 8 14.85 21.42 -4.85
CA LYS A 8 16.00 22.15 -5.35
C LYS A 8 17.34 21.58 -4.89
N ILE A 9 17.35 20.82 -3.78
CA ILE A 9 18.59 20.34 -3.14
C ILE A 9 18.88 18.89 -3.52
N TYR A 10 17.85 18.08 -3.86
CA TYR A 10 18.01 16.64 -4.08
C TYR A 10 17.35 16.17 -5.37
N SER A 11 17.94 15.16 -5.99
CA SER A 11 17.29 14.37 -7.03
C SER A 11 16.45 13.26 -6.39
N SER A 12 15.34 12.88 -7.03
CA SER A 12 14.50 11.76 -6.54
C SER A 12 13.98 10.89 -7.68
N VAL A 13 13.81 9.62 -7.36
CA VAL A 13 13.12 8.65 -8.21
C VAL A 13 12.05 7.98 -7.34
N SER A 14 10.79 8.05 -7.76
CA SER A 14 9.64 7.56 -6.98
C SER A 14 8.51 7.05 -7.86
N VAL A 15 7.50 6.49 -7.23
CA VAL A 15 6.14 6.40 -7.76
C VAL A 15 5.30 7.53 -7.18
N ASP A 16 4.12 7.81 -7.74
CA ASP A 16 3.12 8.69 -7.13
C ASP A 16 2.28 7.86 -6.15
N ASP A 17 2.67 7.89 -4.86
CA ASP A 17 2.04 7.08 -3.81
C ASP A 17 0.54 7.36 -3.66
N VAL A 18 0.09 8.60 -3.84
CA VAL A 18 -1.34 8.95 -3.80
C VAL A 18 -2.08 8.30 -4.97
N LYS A 19 -1.57 8.45 -6.19
CA LYS A 19 -2.17 7.91 -7.42
C LYS A 19 -2.21 6.38 -7.38
N GLU A 20 -1.11 5.75 -7.01
CA GLU A 20 -0.99 4.30 -7.04
C GLU A 20 -1.81 3.64 -5.91
N SER A 21 -1.86 4.27 -4.73
CA SER A 21 -2.71 3.83 -3.63
C SER A 21 -4.20 3.96 -3.98
N LYS A 22 -4.57 5.08 -4.61
CA LYS A 22 -5.93 5.26 -5.14
C LYS A 22 -6.30 4.14 -6.13
N LYS A 23 -5.40 3.79 -7.04
CA LYS A 23 -5.59 2.69 -8.02
C LYS A 23 -5.86 1.35 -7.33
N ALA A 24 -5.15 1.03 -6.23
CA ALA A 24 -5.38 -0.18 -5.44
C ALA A 24 -6.78 -0.22 -4.83
N VAL A 25 -7.19 0.89 -4.20
CA VAL A 25 -8.50 1.00 -3.55
C VAL A 25 -9.64 1.06 -4.56
N ASP A 26 -9.43 1.74 -5.70
CA ASP A 26 -10.38 1.75 -6.82
C ASP A 26 -10.69 0.34 -7.30
N CYS A 27 -9.67 -0.52 -7.42
CA CYS A 27 -9.86 -1.92 -7.76
C CYS A 27 -10.74 -2.65 -6.74
N LEU A 28 -10.49 -2.48 -5.44
CA LEU A 28 -11.35 -3.10 -4.41
C LEU A 28 -12.80 -2.61 -4.51
N CYS A 29 -13.02 -1.31 -4.74
CA CYS A 29 -14.35 -0.75 -4.94
C CYS A 29 -15.04 -1.30 -6.20
N GLU A 30 -14.31 -1.49 -7.31
CA GLU A 30 -14.81 -2.09 -8.54
C GLU A 30 -15.18 -3.57 -8.36
N TYR A 31 -14.58 -4.24 -7.39
CA TYR A 31 -14.93 -5.58 -6.95
C TYR A 31 -16.09 -5.60 -5.95
N GLY A 32 -16.67 -4.45 -5.62
CA GLY A 32 -17.87 -4.31 -4.80
C GLY A 32 -17.60 -4.07 -3.32
N HIS A 33 -16.35 -3.90 -2.92
CA HIS A 33 -15.99 -3.60 -1.53
C HIS A 33 -16.20 -2.12 -1.22
N GLU A 34 -16.99 -1.82 -0.18
CA GLU A 34 -17.23 -0.46 0.31
C GLU A 34 -16.67 -0.27 1.74
N LYS A 35 -16.60 -1.34 2.54
CA LYS A 35 -16.01 -1.35 3.87
C LYS A 35 -14.59 -1.91 3.78
N ILE A 36 -13.63 -1.04 3.56
CA ILE A 36 -12.22 -1.38 3.30
C ILE A 36 -11.37 -0.91 4.46
N VAL A 37 -10.65 -1.82 5.10
CA VAL A 37 -9.63 -1.48 6.11
C VAL A 37 -8.40 -0.92 5.44
N MET A 38 -7.81 0.12 6.03
CA MET A 38 -6.49 0.65 5.70
C MET A 38 -5.52 0.31 6.82
N LEU A 39 -4.51 -0.52 6.54
CA LEU A 39 -3.40 -0.76 7.45
C LEU A 39 -2.23 0.13 7.07
N ALA A 40 -1.91 1.09 7.93
CA ALA A 40 -0.94 2.14 7.69
C ALA A 40 0.15 2.19 8.77
N ALA A 41 1.24 2.88 8.45
CA ALA A 41 2.23 3.32 9.44
C ALA A 41 1.79 4.66 10.04
N GLN A 42 2.71 5.54 10.29
CA GLN A 42 2.44 6.82 10.94
C GLN A 42 1.48 7.72 10.13
N PRO A 43 0.64 8.54 10.81
CA PRO A 43 -0.37 9.37 10.17
C PRO A 43 0.16 10.69 9.59
N TRP A 44 1.47 10.89 9.45
CA TRP A 44 2.05 12.15 8.96
C TRP A 44 1.82 12.31 7.45
N ASP A 45 1.20 13.42 7.06
CA ASP A 45 0.72 13.67 5.70
C ASP A 45 1.81 13.60 4.62
N GLU A 46 3.05 13.99 4.94
CA GLU A 46 4.18 14.01 4.00
C GLU A 46 4.99 12.70 4.00
N SER A 47 4.63 11.72 4.82
CA SER A 47 5.26 10.40 4.81
C SER A 47 4.70 9.54 3.67
N ILE A 48 5.45 8.52 3.23
CA ILE A 48 4.95 7.52 2.27
C ILE A 48 3.64 6.91 2.76
N SER A 49 3.53 6.61 4.05
CA SER A 49 2.30 6.12 4.66
C SER A 49 1.15 7.12 4.54
N GLY A 50 1.40 8.40 4.88
CA GLY A 50 0.40 9.45 4.79
C GLY A 50 -0.11 9.66 3.36
N LEU A 51 0.77 9.65 2.37
CA LEU A 51 0.39 9.75 0.96
C LEU A 51 -0.45 8.56 0.49
N ARG A 52 -0.13 7.34 0.93
CA ARG A 52 -0.93 6.16 0.63
C ARG A 52 -2.29 6.22 1.30
N VAL A 53 -2.39 6.75 2.53
CA VAL A 53 -3.67 7.04 3.20
C VAL A 53 -4.47 8.10 2.44
N GLN A 54 -3.83 9.15 1.94
CA GLN A 54 -4.51 10.16 1.09
C GLN A 54 -5.10 9.51 -0.17
N GLY A 55 -4.34 8.62 -0.84
CA GLY A 55 -4.83 7.86 -1.99
C GLY A 55 -6.05 7.00 -1.67
N TYR A 56 -6.02 6.30 -0.52
CA TYR A 56 -7.16 5.54 0.00
C TYR A 56 -8.39 6.42 0.21
N LYS A 57 -8.24 7.53 0.95
CA LYS A 57 -9.35 8.46 1.22
C LYS A 57 -9.93 9.03 -0.08
N LYS A 58 -9.07 9.46 -1.01
CA LYS A 58 -9.48 10.00 -2.31
C LYS A 58 -10.28 8.99 -3.15
N ALA A 59 -9.90 7.72 -3.14
CA ALA A 59 -10.66 6.69 -3.86
C ALA A 59 -12.09 6.53 -3.33
N LEU A 60 -12.27 6.54 -1.99
CA LEU A 60 -13.57 6.46 -1.35
C LEU A 60 -14.41 7.72 -1.59
N GLU A 61 -13.82 8.90 -1.44
CA GLU A 61 -14.48 10.20 -1.65
C GLU A 61 -15.02 10.35 -3.08
N GLU A 62 -14.22 10.03 -4.11
CA GLU A 62 -14.65 10.11 -5.51
C GLU A 62 -15.82 9.16 -5.83
N ARG A 63 -15.97 8.07 -5.05
CA ARG A 63 -17.07 7.12 -5.15
C ARG A 63 -18.23 7.42 -4.20
N GLN A 64 -18.13 8.50 -3.41
CA GLN A 64 -19.11 8.90 -2.40
C GLN A 64 -19.32 7.82 -1.32
N ILE A 65 -18.29 7.02 -1.04
CA ILE A 65 -18.27 6.04 0.05
C ILE A 65 -17.82 6.76 1.32
N PRO A 66 -18.60 6.72 2.42
CA PRO A 66 -18.22 7.36 3.68
C PRO A 66 -16.92 6.77 4.24
N ILE A 67 -16.00 7.64 4.64
CA ILE A 67 -14.77 7.22 5.33
C ILE A 67 -15.11 6.88 6.78
N ASN A 68 -14.86 5.63 7.18
CA ASN A 68 -14.88 5.23 8.58
C ASN A 68 -13.46 5.27 9.14
N GLU A 69 -13.15 6.26 9.96
CA GLU A 69 -11.81 6.42 10.54
C GLU A 69 -11.42 5.24 11.44
N ASN A 70 -12.38 4.47 11.98
CA ASN A 70 -12.09 3.25 12.73
C ASN A 70 -11.52 2.13 11.85
N LEU A 71 -11.69 2.19 10.54
CA LEU A 71 -11.10 1.25 9.60
C LEU A 71 -9.69 1.66 9.16
N ILE A 72 -9.19 2.83 9.58
CA ILE A 72 -7.81 3.24 9.34
C ILE A 72 -6.99 2.93 10.59
N ARG A 73 -6.11 1.95 10.49
CA ARG A 73 -5.28 1.47 11.60
C ARG A 73 -3.83 1.85 11.39
N TYR A 74 -3.22 2.45 12.40
CA TYR A 74 -1.85 2.95 12.36
C TYR A 74 -0.95 2.17 13.31
N THR A 75 0.26 1.82 12.86
CA THR A 75 1.36 1.47 13.76
C THR A 75 2.21 2.70 14.04
N PHE A 76 2.59 2.89 15.30
CA PHE A 76 3.45 3.99 15.74
C PHE A 76 4.92 3.58 15.95
N GLN A 77 5.28 2.34 15.56
CA GLN A 77 6.65 1.85 15.65
C GLN A 77 7.45 2.30 14.42
N GLU A 78 8.17 3.41 14.53
CA GLU A 78 8.89 4.03 13.40
C GLU A 78 9.91 3.10 12.74
N GLU A 79 10.74 2.40 13.52
CA GLU A 79 11.83 1.57 13.01
C GLU A 79 11.34 0.29 12.29
N THR A 80 10.11 -0.14 12.56
CA THR A 80 9.55 -1.40 12.03
C THR A 80 8.21 -1.22 11.34
N ALA A 81 7.91 -0.01 10.88
CA ALA A 81 6.57 0.40 10.43
C ALA A 81 5.96 -0.55 9.38
N PHE A 82 6.74 -0.94 8.36
CA PHE A 82 6.25 -1.71 7.20
C PHE A 82 6.46 -3.23 7.33
N THR A 83 6.44 -3.77 8.55
CA THR A 83 6.74 -5.18 8.80
C THR A 83 5.50 -6.08 8.78
N MET A 84 5.72 -7.38 8.56
CA MET A 84 4.68 -8.42 8.71
C MET A 84 4.11 -8.42 10.13
N GLU A 85 4.95 -8.22 11.15
CA GLU A 85 4.52 -8.20 12.55
C GLU A 85 3.49 -7.11 12.82
N ASN A 86 3.71 -5.90 12.29
CA ASN A 86 2.75 -4.80 12.46
C ASN A 86 1.44 -5.05 11.71
N GLY A 87 1.51 -5.57 10.48
CA GLY A 87 0.30 -5.97 9.74
C GLY A 87 -0.51 -7.03 10.50
N TYR A 88 0.18 -8.00 11.10
CA TYR A 88 -0.44 -9.04 11.92
C TYR A 88 -1.12 -8.47 13.17
N LYS A 89 -0.42 -7.62 13.95
CA LYS A 89 -0.94 -7.01 15.18
C LYS A 89 -2.17 -6.16 14.91
N LEU A 90 -2.08 -5.22 13.95
CA LEU A 90 -3.19 -4.34 13.60
C LEU A 90 -4.42 -5.12 13.12
N MET A 91 -4.21 -6.16 12.31
CA MET A 91 -5.30 -6.99 11.82
C MET A 91 -5.93 -7.83 12.93
N LYS A 92 -5.12 -8.37 13.85
CA LYS A 92 -5.63 -9.11 14.99
C LYS A 92 -6.52 -8.25 15.89
N GLU A 93 -6.08 -7.03 16.23
CA GLU A 93 -6.87 -6.08 17.01
C GLU A 93 -8.19 -5.73 16.31
N LEU A 94 -8.16 -5.59 14.98
CA LEU A 94 -9.37 -5.30 14.22
C LEU A 94 -10.34 -6.47 14.19
N LEU A 95 -9.86 -7.71 14.04
CA LEU A 95 -10.68 -8.92 14.08
C LEU A 95 -11.34 -9.17 15.46
N GLU A 96 -10.76 -8.62 16.53
CA GLU A 96 -11.29 -8.64 17.89
C GLU A 96 -12.28 -7.48 18.15
N SER A 97 -12.42 -6.53 17.24
CA SER A 97 -13.34 -5.40 17.35
C SER A 97 -14.71 -5.70 16.73
N ASP A 98 -15.68 -4.81 16.98
CA ASP A 98 -17.02 -4.89 16.39
C ASP A 98 -17.12 -4.24 14.98
N GLU A 99 -15.96 -3.85 14.36
CA GLU A 99 -15.95 -3.20 13.07
C GLU A 99 -16.23 -4.20 11.93
N GLU A 100 -17.15 -3.83 11.05
CA GLU A 100 -17.47 -4.60 9.86
C GLU A 100 -16.65 -4.15 8.66
N PHE A 101 -16.02 -5.10 7.97
CA PHE A 101 -15.28 -4.86 6.73
C PHE A 101 -15.29 -6.08 5.82
N THR A 102 -14.95 -5.90 4.55
CA THR A 102 -14.92 -6.97 3.54
C THR A 102 -13.59 -7.03 2.80
N ALA A 103 -12.77 -6.01 2.91
CA ALA A 103 -11.45 -5.96 2.30
C ALA A 103 -10.44 -5.24 3.19
N VAL A 104 -9.18 -5.55 2.97
CA VAL A 104 -8.01 -4.94 3.63
C VAL A 104 -7.08 -4.41 2.55
N TYR A 105 -6.75 -3.13 2.62
CA TYR A 105 -5.64 -2.54 1.90
C TYR A 105 -4.51 -2.23 2.88
N ALA A 106 -3.38 -2.87 2.69
CA ALA A 106 -2.17 -2.63 3.48
C ALA A 106 -1.17 -1.82 2.66
N ILE A 107 -0.51 -0.83 3.30
CA ILE A 107 0.45 0.04 2.62
C ILE A 107 1.72 -0.67 2.12
N SER A 108 1.92 -1.94 2.43
CA SER A 108 3.02 -2.76 1.89
C SER A 108 2.61 -4.22 1.77
N ASP A 109 3.28 -4.96 0.90
CA ASP A 109 3.09 -6.41 0.78
C ASP A 109 3.45 -7.15 2.07
N SER A 110 4.47 -6.68 2.78
CA SER A 110 4.85 -7.25 4.08
C SER A 110 3.70 -7.13 5.09
N MET A 111 3.08 -5.95 5.21
CA MET A 111 1.92 -5.77 6.09
C MET A 111 0.72 -6.59 5.62
N ALA A 112 0.48 -6.68 4.30
CA ALA A 112 -0.59 -7.51 3.74
C ALA A 112 -0.43 -9.00 4.09
N ILE A 113 0.80 -9.53 4.04
CA ILE A 113 1.12 -10.90 4.43
C ILE A 113 0.88 -11.11 5.93
N GLY A 114 1.31 -10.16 6.77
CA GLY A 114 1.07 -10.20 8.20
C GLY A 114 -0.43 -10.19 8.53
N ALA A 115 -1.19 -9.31 7.90
CA ALA A 115 -2.65 -9.26 8.03
C ALA A 115 -3.31 -10.56 7.57
N SER A 116 -2.86 -11.12 6.44
CA SER A 116 -3.37 -12.40 5.93
C SER A 116 -3.16 -13.53 6.93
N LYS A 117 -2.00 -13.57 7.59
CA LYS A 117 -1.74 -14.55 8.65
C LYS A 117 -2.73 -14.43 9.80
N ALA A 118 -3.02 -13.23 10.28
CA ALA A 118 -3.99 -13.00 11.36
C ALA A 118 -5.41 -13.43 10.94
N ILE A 119 -5.83 -13.11 9.73
CA ILE A 119 -7.12 -13.52 9.16
C ILE A 119 -7.23 -15.05 9.15
N LEU A 120 -6.23 -15.74 8.60
CA LEU A 120 -6.26 -17.21 8.50
C LEU A 120 -6.24 -17.90 9.89
N GLU A 121 -5.46 -17.35 10.83
CA GLU A 121 -5.43 -17.88 12.22
C GLU A 121 -6.74 -17.66 12.98
N SER A 122 -7.54 -16.67 12.62
CA SER A 122 -8.89 -16.47 13.17
C SER A 122 -9.94 -17.45 12.62
N GLY A 123 -9.54 -18.34 11.70
CA GLY A 123 -10.42 -19.31 11.03
C GLY A 123 -11.18 -18.73 9.84
N LYS A 124 -10.92 -17.50 9.46
CA LYS A 124 -11.48 -16.85 8.28
C LYS A 124 -10.65 -17.17 7.03
N LYS A 125 -11.23 -16.96 5.86
CA LYS A 125 -10.65 -17.31 4.57
C LYS A 125 -10.33 -16.07 3.73
N ILE A 126 -9.29 -16.17 2.91
CA ILE A 126 -8.91 -15.21 1.90
C ILE A 126 -8.97 -15.95 0.54
N PRO A 127 -9.70 -15.42 -0.44
CA PRO A 127 -10.42 -14.14 -0.45
C PRO A 127 -11.89 -14.21 0.01
N GLU A 128 -12.42 -15.38 0.39
CA GLU A 128 -13.87 -15.64 0.55
C GLU A 128 -14.53 -14.79 1.63
N ASP A 129 -13.88 -14.64 2.79
CA ASP A 129 -14.39 -13.81 3.89
C ASP A 129 -13.83 -12.37 3.76
N TYR A 130 -12.55 -12.24 3.42
CA TYR A 130 -11.87 -10.94 3.29
C TYR A 130 -10.94 -10.91 2.09
N SER A 131 -11.09 -9.91 1.22
CA SER A 131 -10.10 -9.59 0.19
C SER A 131 -8.90 -8.87 0.80
N VAL A 132 -7.69 -9.13 0.29
CA VAL A 132 -6.45 -8.48 0.76
C VAL A 132 -5.67 -7.92 -0.42
N MET A 133 -5.29 -6.64 -0.32
CA MET A 133 -4.48 -5.91 -1.29
C MET A 133 -3.25 -5.33 -0.59
N GLY A 134 -2.07 -5.50 -1.19
CA GLY A 134 -0.80 -4.93 -0.73
C GLY A 134 -0.30 -3.81 -1.64
N PHE A 135 0.97 -3.46 -1.45
CA PHE A 135 1.73 -2.50 -2.23
C PHE A 135 3.20 -2.92 -2.22
N ASP A 136 3.93 -2.71 -3.28
CA ASP A 136 5.35 -2.88 -3.62
C ASP A 136 5.58 -3.89 -4.74
N GLY A 137 4.84 -5.01 -4.82
CA GLY A 137 5.02 -6.07 -5.81
C GLY A 137 6.16 -7.02 -5.48
N LEU A 138 6.39 -7.30 -4.19
CA LEU A 138 7.45 -8.19 -3.73
C LEU A 138 7.23 -9.63 -4.22
N ASP A 139 8.30 -10.36 -4.51
CA ASP A 139 8.24 -11.76 -4.92
C ASP A 139 7.54 -12.64 -3.88
N ILE A 140 7.76 -12.40 -2.60
CA ILE A 140 7.11 -13.15 -1.53
C ILE A 140 5.58 -13.04 -1.58
N ALA A 141 5.03 -11.91 -2.05
CA ALA A 141 3.59 -11.73 -2.21
C ALA A 141 3.01 -12.63 -3.32
N TYR A 142 3.80 -12.93 -4.35
CA TYR A 142 3.43 -13.89 -5.39
C TYR A 142 3.43 -15.34 -4.87
N TYR A 143 4.44 -15.72 -4.10
CA TYR A 143 4.60 -17.10 -3.58
C TYR A 143 3.77 -17.36 -2.31
N TYR A 144 3.18 -16.35 -1.72
CA TYR A 144 2.25 -16.54 -0.59
C TYR A 144 0.98 -17.27 -1.05
N ASN A 145 0.29 -17.94 -0.14
CA ASN A 145 -0.95 -18.65 -0.46
C ASN A 145 -2.11 -18.20 0.46
N PRO A 146 -3.16 -17.59 -0.09
CA PRO A 146 -3.32 -17.18 -1.50
C PRO A 146 -2.35 -16.07 -1.91
N SER A 147 -1.95 -16.01 -3.20
CA SER A 147 -1.06 -14.99 -3.72
C SER A 147 -1.67 -13.59 -3.61
N ILE A 148 -0.90 -12.64 -3.06
CA ILE A 148 -1.38 -11.30 -2.70
C ILE A 148 -1.46 -10.39 -3.93
N SER A 149 -2.61 -9.77 -4.13
CA SER A 149 -2.84 -8.68 -5.08
C SER A 149 -2.11 -7.43 -4.61
N THR A 150 -1.52 -6.66 -5.51
CA THR A 150 -0.61 -5.56 -5.12
C THR A 150 -0.47 -4.51 -6.22
N ILE A 151 0.02 -3.34 -5.85
CA ILE A 151 0.65 -2.41 -6.79
C ILE A 151 2.14 -2.76 -6.90
N ARG A 152 2.58 -3.19 -8.08
CA ARG A 152 4.00 -3.47 -8.35
C ARG A 152 4.72 -2.20 -8.75
N GLN A 153 5.76 -1.84 -8.02
CA GLN A 153 6.67 -0.77 -8.37
C GLN A 153 7.69 -1.25 -9.42
N PRO A 154 8.03 -0.45 -10.44
CA PRO A 154 9.04 -0.82 -11.44
C PRO A 154 10.47 -0.62 -10.89
N VAL A 155 10.84 -1.38 -9.86
CA VAL A 155 12.05 -1.19 -9.06
C VAL A 155 13.32 -1.25 -9.91
N GLU A 156 13.37 -2.13 -10.93
CA GLU A 156 14.53 -2.22 -11.83
C GLU A 156 14.74 -0.95 -12.65
N ASP A 157 13.67 -0.37 -13.20
CA ASP A 157 13.76 0.87 -13.97
C ASP A 157 14.03 2.08 -13.07
N MET A 158 13.45 2.07 -11.86
CA MET A 158 13.76 3.08 -10.83
C MET A 158 15.25 3.02 -10.43
N ALA A 159 15.81 1.81 -10.25
CA ALA A 159 17.22 1.64 -9.92
C ALA A 159 18.15 2.10 -11.05
N LYS A 160 17.84 1.76 -12.31
CA LYS A 160 18.59 2.23 -13.49
C LYS A 160 18.57 3.77 -13.59
N GLU A 161 17.40 4.38 -13.43
CA GLU A 161 17.29 5.85 -13.50
C GLU A 161 18.01 6.52 -12.32
N THR A 162 17.92 5.96 -11.11
CA THR A 162 18.65 6.45 -9.94
C THR A 162 20.15 6.43 -10.19
N SER A 163 20.69 5.32 -10.71
CA SER A 163 22.10 5.20 -11.05
C SER A 163 22.54 6.22 -12.10
N LYS A 164 21.72 6.39 -13.17
CA LYS A 164 21.99 7.36 -14.21
C LYS A 164 22.02 8.79 -13.66
N ILE A 165 21.04 9.17 -12.85
CA ILE A 165 20.99 10.51 -12.22
C ILE A 165 22.24 10.72 -11.36
N LEU A 166 22.64 9.71 -10.58
CA LEU A 166 23.82 9.79 -9.71
C LEU A 166 25.10 10.02 -10.52
N PHE A 167 25.32 9.26 -11.61
CA PHE A 167 26.49 9.43 -12.47
C PHE A 167 26.49 10.80 -13.14
N ASP A 168 25.34 11.27 -13.63
CA ASP A 168 25.24 12.60 -14.26
C ASP A 168 25.56 13.73 -13.26
N LEU A 169 25.13 13.61 -12.01
CA LEU A 169 25.46 14.58 -10.95
C LEU A 169 26.96 14.61 -10.62
N ILE A 170 27.62 13.43 -10.57
CA ILE A 170 29.04 13.31 -10.22
C ILE A 170 29.94 13.77 -11.36
N GLU A 171 29.66 13.30 -12.59
CA GLU A 171 30.57 13.49 -13.71
C GLU A 171 30.30 14.77 -14.51
N ASN A 172 29.03 15.18 -14.59
CA ASN A 172 28.60 16.25 -15.50
C ASN A 172 28.12 17.51 -14.80
N ASN A 173 28.21 17.60 -13.45
CA ASN A 173 27.62 18.71 -12.68
C ASN A 173 26.18 19.04 -13.11
N ALA A 174 25.39 17.99 -13.39
CA ALA A 174 24.00 18.14 -13.85
C ALA A 174 23.10 18.72 -12.74
N ASP A 175 22.03 19.37 -13.15
CA ASP A 175 21.00 19.84 -12.22
C ASP A 175 20.22 18.67 -11.60
N ASN A 176 19.63 18.92 -10.43
CA ASN A 176 18.74 17.97 -9.77
C ASN A 176 17.54 17.61 -10.64
N ARG A 177 17.19 16.33 -10.64
CA ARG A 177 16.08 15.79 -11.44
C ARG A 177 15.15 14.94 -10.57
N HIS A 178 13.86 14.99 -10.91
CA HIS A 178 12.83 14.21 -10.25
C HIS A 178 12.13 13.34 -11.30
N LYS A 179 12.15 12.02 -11.09
CA LYS A 179 11.50 11.07 -11.97
C LYS A 179 10.43 10.31 -11.21
N ILE A 180 9.20 10.38 -11.73
CA ILE A 180 8.08 9.61 -11.20
C ILE A 180 7.77 8.51 -12.20
N PHE A 181 7.61 7.28 -11.70
CA PHE A 181 7.20 6.11 -12.45
C PHE A 181 5.76 5.71 -12.10
N ASP A 182 5.08 5.06 -13.02
CA ASP A 182 3.77 4.44 -12.75
C ASP A 182 3.96 3.04 -12.22
N GLY A 183 3.17 2.68 -11.20
CA GLY A 183 3.04 1.31 -10.71
C GLY A 183 2.08 0.49 -11.56
N GLU A 184 2.21 -0.82 -11.50
CA GLU A 184 1.33 -1.79 -12.16
C GLU A 184 0.37 -2.40 -11.11
N LEU A 185 -0.94 -2.32 -11.35
CA LEU A 185 -1.91 -3.08 -10.55
C LEU A 185 -1.88 -4.55 -10.96
N VAL A 186 -1.54 -5.42 -10.01
CA VAL A 186 -1.48 -6.87 -10.21
C VAL A 186 -2.53 -7.54 -9.33
N VAL A 187 -3.66 -7.92 -9.93
CA VAL A 187 -4.72 -8.66 -9.25
C VAL A 187 -4.39 -10.15 -9.26
N ARG A 188 -4.44 -10.77 -8.08
CA ARG A 188 -4.13 -12.19 -7.86
C ARG A 188 -5.25 -12.88 -7.08
N GLN A 189 -4.93 -13.97 -6.37
CA GLN A 189 -5.91 -14.82 -5.67
C GLN A 189 -6.51 -14.20 -4.41
N SER A 190 -5.85 -13.20 -3.81
CA SER A 190 -6.28 -12.60 -2.54
C SER A 190 -7.45 -11.62 -2.65
N VAL A 191 -7.95 -11.34 -3.85
CA VAL A 191 -9.07 -10.41 -4.09
C VAL A 191 -10.15 -11.12 -4.88
N VAL A 192 -11.40 -11.02 -4.41
CA VAL A 192 -12.58 -11.58 -5.07
C VAL A 192 -13.68 -10.52 -5.21
N ARG A 193 -14.48 -10.65 -6.26
CA ARG A 193 -15.67 -9.80 -6.43
C ARG A 193 -16.74 -10.23 -5.43
N LEU A 194 -17.29 -9.27 -4.68
CA LEU A 194 -18.45 -9.53 -3.82
C LEU A 194 -19.67 -9.83 -4.70
N ASN A 195 -20.30 -10.97 -4.47
CA ASN A 195 -21.62 -11.26 -5.03
C ASN A 195 -22.64 -10.47 -4.20
N LYS A 196 -23.31 -9.52 -4.84
CA LYS A 196 -24.44 -8.79 -4.24
C LYS A 196 -25.64 -9.69 -4.03
#